data_c3c468387476d315cd875028382c3da5
#
_entry.id   c3c468387476d315cd875028382c3da5
#
_cell.length_a   1.000
_cell.length_b   1.000
_cell.length_c   1.000
_cell.angle_alpha   90.00
_cell.angle_beta   90.00
_cell.angle_gamma   90.00
#
_symmetry.space_group_name_H-M   'P 1'
#
loop_
_entity.id
_entity.type
_entity.pdbx_description
1 polymer ?
#
loop_
_entity_poly.entity_id
_entity_poly.type
_entity_poly.pdbx_seq_one_letter_code
_entity_poly.pdbx_strand_id
1 'polypeptide(L)'
;MRFRFVLFLFLFSITIFAQELVSTKSPDSISHWTKKNKLGFDISEITFVNWSAGGNSAVSGLLKGDFSRVYAKDNQKWVNDLSIRYGLNKQDGHEMRKTDDAIQINSTFGYRKDTITNWYHSAKFNFNTQFTNGYSYPNTQKAISRLFAPAYIFLGVGAENASKKKHRIFYISPFTFKTTLVLDQRLANQGAFGVTKAQYDSNGNSIVDGKKSKTELGFLFTSYYKKEIVKNINLVNKVVLYSDYINNFGNIDIDYDFLLDLVVNQYVRASIGARIIYDDD
;
A
#
# COMPACT_ATOMS: atom_id res chain seq x y z
N MET A 1 -13.97 1.42 53.29
CA MET A 1 -15.16 1.12 52.47
C MET A 1 -14.65 0.55 51.14
N ARG A 2 -14.72 -0.78 51.00
CA ARG A 2 -14.15 -1.48 49.83
C ARG A 2 -15.24 -1.57 48.76
N PHE A 3 -15.12 -0.81 47.66
CA PHE A 3 -15.97 -0.95 46.46
C PHE A 3 -15.50 -2.17 45.68
N ARG A 4 -16.30 -3.22 45.65
CA ARG A 4 -16.13 -4.35 44.73
C ARG A 4 -16.79 -3.98 43.43
N PHE A 5 -15.99 -3.69 42.40
CA PHE A 5 -16.47 -3.61 41.03
C PHE A 5 -16.74 -5.02 40.54
N VAL A 6 -18.00 -5.36 40.38
CA VAL A 6 -18.43 -6.58 39.69
C VAL A 6 -18.54 -6.21 38.22
N LEU A 7 -17.57 -6.68 37.43
CA LEU A 7 -17.59 -6.53 35.98
C LEU A 7 -18.63 -7.51 35.42
N PHE A 8 -19.79 -7.00 35.03
CA PHE A 8 -20.80 -7.76 34.28
C PHE A 8 -20.34 -7.84 32.82
N LEU A 9 -19.74 -8.96 32.46
CA LEU A 9 -19.45 -9.32 31.06
C LEU A 9 -20.79 -9.68 30.39
N PHE A 10 -21.42 -8.72 29.73
CA PHE A 10 -22.51 -8.98 28.81
C PHE A 10 -21.93 -9.62 27.54
N LEU A 11 -21.89 -10.95 27.51
CA LEU A 11 -21.72 -11.71 26.27
C LEU A 11 -23.00 -11.52 25.44
N PHE A 12 -23.00 -10.49 24.61
CA PHE A 12 -23.94 -10.40 23.48
C PHE A 12 -23.45 -11.41 22.44
N SER A 13 -23.97 -12.63 22.50
CA SER A 13 -23.89 -13.58 21.39
C SER A 13 -24.80 -13.04 20.28
N ILE A 14 -24.24 -12.17 19.43
CA ILE A 14 -24.83 -11.87 18.14
C ILE A 14 -24.64 -13.13 17.30
N THR A 15 -25.65 -13.98 17.23
CA THR A 15 -25.77 -14.98 16.20
C THR A 15 -25.95 -14.22 14.88
N ILE A 16 -24.84 -13.92 14.23
CA ILE A 16 -24.84 -13.51 12.83
C ILE A 16 -25.30 -14.75 12.07
N PHE A 17 -26.60 -14.81 11.76
CA PHE A 17 -27.07 -15.68 10.67
C PHE A 17 -26.34 -15.18 9.42
N ALA A 18 -25.24 -15.85 9.08
CA ALA A 18 -24.69 -15.77 7.75
C ALA A 18 -25.81 -16.27 6.83
N GLN A 19 -26.59 -15.34 6.27
CA GLN A 19 -27.41 -15.67 5.12
C GLN A 19 -26.42 -16.09 4.05
N GLU A 20 -26.38 -17.40 3.83
CA GLU A 20 -25.77 -17.95 2.64
C GLU A 20 -26.49 -17.28 1.47
N LEU A 21 -25.84 -16.32 0.87
CA LEU A 21 -26.26 -15.74 -0.40
C LEU A 21 -26.17 -16.88 -1.40
N VAL A 22 -27.27 -17.62 -1.54
CA VAL A 22 -27.44 -18.58 -2.63
C VAL A 22 -27.36 -17.75 -3.90
N SER A 23 -26.13 -17.62 -4.42
CA SER A 23 -25.89 -17.14 -5.77
C SER A 23 -26.52 -18.16 -6.70
N THR A 24 -27.77 -17.94 -7.10
CA THR A 24 -28.36 -18.62 -8.23
C THR A 24 -27.59 -18.21 -9.47
N LYS A 25 -26.48 -18.91 -9.73
CA LYS A 25 -25.80 -18.85 -11.01
C LYS A 25 -26.80 -19.33 -12.06
N SER A 26 -27.17 -18.43 -12.97
CA SER A 26 -27.81 -18.86 -14.21
C SER A 26 -26.94 -19.94 -14.87
N PRO A 27 -27.47 -21.11 -15.27
CA PRO A 27 -26.67 -22.25 -15.70
C PRO A 27 -25.77 -22.00 -16.92
N ASP A 28 -25.98 -20.92 -17.67
CA ASP A 28 -25.36 -20.70 -18.98
C ASP A 28 -24.29 -19.57 -19.04
N SER A 29 -23.89 -18.95 -17.93
CA SER A 29 -22.84 -17.94 -17.97
C SER A 29 -21.55 -18.41 -17.32
N ILE A 30 -20.60 -18.85 -18.12
CA ILE A 30 -19.22 -19.07 -17.64
C ILE A 30 -18.63 -17.71 -17.28
N SER A 31 -18.54 -17.41 -15.98
CA SER A 31 -17.90 -16.19 -15.53
C SER A 31 -16.39 -16.33 -15.66
N HIS A 32 -15.77 -15.46 -16.47
CA HIS A 32 -14.30 -15.34 -16.58
C HIS A 32 -13.68 -14.54 -15.43
N TRP A 33 -14.48 -14.12 -14.45
CA TRP A 33 -14.05 -13.35 -13.29
C TRP A 33 -13.81 -14.24 -12.08
N THR A 34 -12.64 -14.10 -11.49
CA THR A 34 -12.33 -14.62 -10.14
C THR A 34 -12.37 -13.46 -9.15
N LYS A 35 -13.07 -13.66 -8.03
CA LYS A 35 -13.23 -12.66 -6.98
C LYS A 35 -12.61 -13.17 -5.70
N LYS A 36 -11.82 -12.31 -5.02
CA LYS A 36 -11.27 -12.61 -3.69
C LYS A 36 -11.49 -11.38 -2.81
N ASN A 37 -12.07 -11.60 -1.64
CA ASN A 37 -12.23 -10.58 -0.61
C ASN A 37 -11.58 -11.09 0.66
N LYS A 38 -10.82 -10.23 1.32
CA LYS A 38 -10.22 -10.51 2.62
C LYS A 38 -10.42 -9.29 3.49
N LEU A 39 -11.08 -9.46 4.63
CA LEU A 39 -11.16 -8.48 5.69
C LEU A 39 -10.40 -9.00 6.89
N GLY A 40 -9.69 -8.16 7.58
CA GLY A 40 -8.94 -8.49 8.77
C GLY A 40 -8.95 -7.35 9.76
N PHE A 41 -8.96 -7.72 11.03
CA PHE A 41 -8.80 -6.80 12.13
C PHE A 41 -7.78 -7.40 13.11
N ASP A 42 -6.66 -6.71 13.29
CA ASP A 42 -5.63 -7.11 14.22
C ASP A 42 -5.72 -6.22 15.45
N ILE A 43 -5.69 -6.82 16.64
CA ILE A 43 -5.58 -6.13 17.92
C ILE A 43 -4.31 -6.61 18.60
N SER A 44 -3.54 -5.68 19.15
CA SER A 44 -2.40 -5.95 20.00
C SER A 44 -2.53 -5.12 21.27
N GLU A 45 -2.39 -5.77 22.42
CA GLU A 45 -2.42 -5.12 23.73
C GLU A 45 -1.20 -5.53 24.52
N ILE A 46 -0.57 -4.54 25.15
CA ILE A 46 0.51 -4.72 26.11
C ILE A 46 0.09 -3.96 27.36
N THR A 47 -0.04 -4.65 28.48
CA THR A 47 -0.45 -4.06 29.75
C THR A 47 0.58 -4.34 30.84
N PHE A 48 1.02 -3.29 31.53
CA PHE A 48 1.91 -3.37 32.67
C PHE A 48 1.14 -3.00 33.93
N VAL A 49 1.14 -3.90 34.93
CA VAL A 49 0.51 -3.68 36.23
C VAL A 49 1.57 -3.91 37.31
N ASN A 50 1.84 -2.89 38.15
CA ASN A 50 2.84 -2.96 39.23
C ASN A 50 4.23 -3.38 38.74
N TRP A 51 4.61 -2.98 37.49
CA TRP A 51 5.88 -3.31 36.89
C TRP A 51 6.92 -2.24 37.18
N SER A 52 8.01 -2.61 37.89
CA SER A 52 9.03 -1.68 38.37
C SER A 52 10.18 -1.44 37.37
N ALA A 53 10.29 -2.26 36.31
CA ALA A 53 11.39 -2.16 35.35
C ALA A 53 11.14 -1.20 34.19
N GLY A 54 10.07 -0.38 34.27
CA GLY A 54 9.67 0.55 33.18
C GLY A 54 8.87 -0.13 32.07
N GLY A 55 8.26 0.67 31.20
CA GLY A 55 7.39 0.25 30.12
C GLY A 55 6.07 1.02 30.16
N ASN A 56 5.43 1.18 28.99
CA ASN A 56 4.13 1.83 28.88
C ASN A 56 3.12 0.84 28.32
N SER A 57 1.95 0.78 28.95
CA SER A 57 0.83 0.03 28.40
C SER A 57 0.39 0.64 27.08
N ALA A 58 0.04 -0.20 26.11
CA ALA A 58 -0.39 0.25 24.79
C ALA A 58 -1.42 -0.70 24.19
N VAL A 59 -2.38 -0.14 23.48
CA VAL A 59 -3.35 -0.87 22.64
C VAL A 59 -3.23 -0.40 21.21
N SER A 60 -3.14 -1.33 20.27
CA SER A 60 -3.11 -1.07 18.85
C SER A 60 -4.22 -1.82 18.14
N GLY A 61 -4.85 -1.18 17.16
CA GLY A 61 -5.82 -1.79 16.25
C GLY A 61 -5.45 -1.50 14.81
N LEU A 62 -5.56 -2.51 13.92
CA LEU A 62 -5.36 -2.37 12.49
C LEU A 62 -6.49 -3.04 11.72
N LEU A 63 -7.27 -2.25 11.00
CA LEU A 63 -8.26 -2.69 10.04
C LEU A 63 -7.60 -2.86 8.66
N LYS A 64 -7.86 -4.01 8.01
CA LYS A 64 -7.33 -4.34 6.68
C LYS A 64 -8.45 -4.84 5.79
N GLY A 65 -8.46 -4.40 4.53
CA GLY A 65 -9.36 -4.90 3.50
C GLY A 65 -8.60 -5.10 2.19
N ASP A 66 -8.62 -6.31 1.64
CA ASP A 66 -8.02 -6.62 0.34
C ASP A 66 -9.11 -7.22 -0.57
N PHE A 67 -9.34 -6.57 -1.69
CA PHE A 67 -10.34 -6.97 -2.67
C PHE A 67 -9.66 -7.14 -4.02
N SER A 68 -9.78 -8.33 -4.61
CA SER A 68 -9.21 -8.64 -5.92
C SER A 68 -10.28 -9.10 -6.90
N ARG A 69 -10.17 -8.61 -8.12
CA ARG A 69 -11.02 -8.97 -9.25
C ARG A 69 -10.14 -9.29 -10.43
N VAL A 70 -10.12 -10.56 -10.83
CA VAL A 70 -9.31 -11.03 -11.94
C VAL A 70 -10.21 -11.54 -13.04
N TYR A 71 -10.16 -10.89 -14.19
CA TYR A 71 -10.72 -11.38 -15.44
C TYR A 71 -9.64 -12.14 -16.20
N ALA A 72 -9.95 -13.30 -16.71
CA ALA A 72 -9.06 -14.05 -17.59
C ALA A 72 -9.87 -14.82 -18.62
N LYS A 73 -9.68 -14.45 -19.88
CA LYS A 73 -10.28 -15.13 -21.03
C LYS A 73 -9.29 -15.10 -22.19
N ASP A 74 -9.05 -16.26 -22.80
CA ASP A 74 -8.18 -16.45 -23.96
C ASP A 74 -6.79 -15.77 -23.76
N ASN A 75 -6.53 -14.73 -24.51
CA ASN A 75 -5.29 -13.99 -24.51
C ASN A 75 -5.33 -12.73 -23.61
N GLN A 76 -6.42 -12.49 -22.89
CA GLN A 76 -6.61 -11.30 -22.07
C GLN A 76 -6.60 -11.63 -20.60
N LYS A 77 -6.02 -10.75 -19.82
CA LYS A 77 -6.02 -10.78 -18.36
C LYS A 77 -6.19 -9.35 -17.83
N TRP A 78 -7.12 -9.17 -16.90
CA TRP A 78 -7.29 -7.90 -16.21
C TRP A 78 -7.36 -8.14 -14.71
N VAL A 79 -6.41 -7.58 -13.98
CA VAL A 79 -6.30 -7.70 -12.52
C VAL A 79 -6.60 -6.35 -11.92
N ASN A 80 -7.54 -6.30 -10.99
CA ASN A 80 -7.89 -5.11 -10.24
C ASN A 80 -7.83 -5.44 -8.76
N ASP A 81 -6.99 -4.74 -8.02
CA ASP A 81 -6.80 -4.92 -6.59
C ASP A 81 -7.07 -3.60 -5.88
N LEU A 82 -7.87 -3.66 -4.82
CA LEU A 82 -8.08 -2.58 -3.87
C LEU A 82 -7.59 -3.06 -2.51
N SER A 83 -6.67 -2.33 -1.91
CA SER A 83 -6.21 -2.54 -0.53
C SER A 83 -6.51 -1.30 0.31
N ILE A 84 -7.05 -1.54 1.49
CA ILE A 84 -7.44 -0.52 2.45
C ILE A 84 -6.81 -0.88 3.79
N ARG A 85 -6.16 0.09 4.44
CA ARG A 85 -5.56 -0.07 5.76
C ARG A 85 -5.84 1.13 6.62
N TYR A 86 -6.19 0.90 7.88
CA TYR A 86 -6.34 1.95 8.87
C TYR A 86 -5.93 1.44 10.25
N GLY A 87 -4.87 2.00 10.79
CA GLY A 87 -4.28 1.60 12.05
C GLY A 87 -4.22 2.74 13.06
N LEU A 88 -4.51 2.41 14.30
CA LEU A 88 -4.43 3.31 15.45
C LEU A 88 -3.66 2.65 16.59
N ASN A 89 -2.96 3.47 17.36
CA ASN A 89 -2.29 3.08 18.60
C ASN A 89 -2.60 4.08 19.71
N LYS A 90 -2.89 3.57 20.89
CA LYS A 90 -3.01 4.34 22.12
C LYS A 90 -2.01 3.81 23.11
N GLN A 91 -1.11 4.65 23.57
CA GLN A 91 -0.12 4.37 24.59
C GLN A 91 -0.42 5.22 25.84
N ASP A 92 -0.16 4.68 27.02
CA ASP A 92 -0.32 5.43 28.27
C ASP A 92 0.51 6.72 28.25
N GLY A 93 -0.11 7.80 28.71
CA GLY A 93 0.50 9.13 28.71
C GLY A 93 0.52 9.82 27.34
N HIS A 94 0.05 9.20 26.27
CA HIS A 94 -0.01 9.79 24.92
C HIS A 94 -1.43 9.78 24.38
N GLU A 95 -1.72 10.71 23.47
CA GLU A 95 -2.96 10.69 22.70
C GLU A 95 -2.95 9.54 21.67
N MET A 96 -4.14 9.19 21.17
CA MET A 96 -4.27 8.20 20.10
C MET A 96 -3.54 8.66 18.84
N ARG A 97 -2.71 7.78 18.29
CA ARG A 97 -1.89 8.06 17.10
C ARG A 97 -2.25 7.12 15.97
N LYS A 98 -2.25 7.69 14.79
CA LYS A 98 -2.38 6.91 13.55
C LYS A 98 -1.06 6.17 13.27
N THR A 99 -1.15 4.87 13.01
CA THR A 99 0.01 4.00 12.71
C THR A 99 0.03 3.50 11.28
N ASP A 100 -1.15 3.42 10.64
CA ASP A 100 -1.30 3.05 9.23
C ASP A 100 -2.51 3.80 8.66
N ASP A 101 -2.46 4.18 7.39
CA ASP A 101 -3.57 4.85 6.70
C ASP A 101 -3.28 4.82 5.19
N ALA A 102 -3.92 3.91 4.49
CA ALA A 102 -3.70 3.75 3.06
C ALA A 102 -4.94 3.29 2.31
N ILE A 103 -5.14 3.88 1.14
CA ILE A 103 -6.01 3.40 0.05
C ILE A 103 -5.10 3.14 -1.14
N GLN A 104 -5.10 1.91 -1.64
CA GLN A 104 -4.30 1.52 -2.81
C GLN A 104 -5.19 0.83 -3.83
N ILE A 105 -5.19 1.36 -5.05
CA ILE A 105 -5.88 0.77 -6.19
C ILE A 105 -4.84 0.41 -7.23
N ASN A 106 -4.82 -0.85 -7.63
CA ASN A 106 -3.96 -1.34 -8.69
C ASN A 106 -4.82 -1.96 -9.78
N SER A 107 -4.64 -1.57 -11.02
CA SER A 107 -5.29 -2.17 -12.18
C SER A 107 -4.25 -2.49 -13.23
N THR A 108 -4.19 -3.75 -13.65
CA THR A 108 -3.27 -4.21 -14.69
C THR A 108 -4.05 -4.95 -15.76
N PHE A 109 -4.10 -4.38 -16.93
CA PHE A 109 -4.61 -5.04 -18.13
C PHE A 109 -3.43 -5.63 -18.91
N GLY A 110 -3.56 -6.86 -19.37
CA GLY A 110 -2.57 -7.54 -20.18
C GLY A 110 -3.20 -8.29 -21.36
N TYR A 111 -2.60 -8.14 -22.53
CA TYR A 111 -2.91 -8.89 -23.73
C TYR A 111 -1.68 -9.63 -24.23
N ARG A 112 -1.81 -10.91 -24.60
CA ARG A 112 -0.73 -11.71 -25.18
C ARG A 112 -1.12 -12.23 -26.56
N LYS A 113 -0.13 -12.47 -27.40
CA LYS A 113 -0.36 -12.94 -28.78
C LYS A 113 -0.96 -14.35 -28.82
N ASP A 114 -0.53 -15.22 -27.93
CA ASP A 114 -0.93 -16.61 -27.86
C ASP A 114 -0.96 -17.12 -26.39
N THR A 115 -1.49 -18.31 -26.16
CA THR A 115 -1.60 -18.88 -24.81
C THR A 115 -0.30 -19.50 -24.29
N ILE A 116 0.72 -19.64 -25.11
CA ILE A 116 2.00 -20.29 -24.77
C ILE A 116 2.98 -19.26 -24.20
N THR A 117 3.00 -18.05 -24.75
CA THR A 117 3.89 -16.98 -24.29
C THR A 117 3.53 -16.51 -22.89
N ASN A 118 4.57 -16.16 -22.12
CA ASN A 118 4.43 -15.49 -20.83
C ASN A 118 4.52 -13.95 -20.94
N TRP A 119 4.70 -13.41 -22.14
CA TRP A 119 4.79 -11.99 -22.41
C TRP A 119 3.42 -11.41 -22.72
N TYR A 120 3.10 -10.30 -22.07
CA TYR A 120 1.88 -9.51 -22.24
C TYR A 120 2.26 -8.09 -22.64
N HIS A 121 1.56 -7.52 -23.59
CA HIS A 121 1.44 -6.08 -23.71
C HIS A 121 0.55 -5.61 -22.56
N SER A 122 1.03 -4.72 -21.72
CA SER A 122 0.37 -4.37 -20.48
C SER A 122 0.18 -2.88 -20.33
N ALA A 123 -1.00 -2.51 -19.80
CA ALA A 123 -1.26 -1.19 -19.25
C ALA A 123 -1.48 -1.33 -17.74
N LYS A 124 -0.78 -0.51 -16.94
CA LYS A 124 -0.88 -0.50 -15.50
C LYS A 124 -1.31 0.86 -15.00
N PHE A 125 -2.26 0.84 -14.08
CA PHE A 125 -2.70 1.99 -13.30
C PHE A 125 -2.50 1.68 -11.84
N ASN A 126 -1.91 2.62 -11.11
CA ASN A 126 -1.77 2.55 -9.66
C ASN A 126 -2.18 3.89 -9.07
N PHE A 127 -2.95 3.84 -8.00
CA PHE A 127 -3.37 5.00 -7.24
C PHE A 127 -3.19 4.73 -5.75
N ASN A 128 -2.51 5.65 -5.05
CA ASN A 128 -2.29 5.56 -3.62
C ASN A 128 -2.63 6.89 -2.95
N THR A 129 -3.35 6.84 -1.84
CA THR A 129 -3.60 7.98 -0.96
C THR A 129 -3.90 7.50 0.46
N GLN A 130 -4.30 8.40 1.34
CA GLN A 130 -4.72 8.13 2.71
C GLN A 130 -6.13 8.67 2.98
N PHE A 131 -6.78 8.24 4.07
CA PHE A 131 -8.13 8.67 4.45
C PHE A 131 -8.12 9.94 5.30
N THR A 132 -7.24 9.99 6.31
CA THR A 132 -7.30 10.94 7.41
C THR A 132 -6.06 11.80 7.49
N ASN A 133 -6.11 12.84 8.28
CA ASN A 133 -4.96 13.70 8.51
C ASN A 133 -3.81 12.93 9.18
N GLY A 134 -2.59 13.17 8.72
CA GLY A 134 -1.37 12.74 9.38
C GLY A 134 -0.75 13.91 10.16
N TYR A 135 -0.05 13.59 11.26
CA TYR A 135 0.54 14.59 12.14
C TYR A 135 1.97 14.21 12.53
N SER A 136 2.79 15.21 12.80
CA SER A 136 4.11 15.03 13.42
C SER A 136 3.95 15.11 14.93
N TYR A 137 3.63 13.98 15.56
CA TYR A 137 3.38 13.93 16.99
C TYR A 137 4.59 14.43 17.83
N PRO A 138 4.35 15.13 18.96
CA PRO A 138 3.06 15.35 19.64
C PRO A 138 2.19 16.47 19.04
N ASN A 139 2.64 17.19 18.01
CA ASN A 139 1.90 18.31 17.43
C ASN A 139 0.78 17.78 16.52
N THR A 140 -0.47 17.99 16.94
CA THR A 140 -1.68 17.65 16.19
C THR A 140 -2.44 18.88 15.65
N GLN A 141 -1.89 20.08 15.81
CA GLN A 141 -2.54 21.31 15.34
C GLN A 141 -2.43 21.48 13.82
N LYS A 142 -1.28 21.07 13.25
CA LYS A 142 -1.02 21.21 11.81
C LYS A 142 -0.78 19.85 11.21
N ALA A 143 -1.73 19.42 10.36
CA ALA A 143 -1.58 18.17 9.59
C ALA A 143 -0.39 18.29 8.62
N ILE A 144 0.44 17.27 8.54
CA ILE A 144 1.53 17.11 7.58
C ILE A 144 1.10 16.35 6.32
N SER A 145 -0.05 15.67 6.38
CA SER A 145 -0.68 15.01 5.24
C SER A 145 -2.19 14.95 5.43
N ARG A 146 -2.94 14.84 4.31
CA ARG A 146 -4.41 14.79 4.27
C ARG A 146 -4.88 13.88 3.14
N LEU A 147 -6.19 13.64 3.05
CA LEU A 147 -6.79 12.99 1.88
C LEU A 147 -6.40 13.75 0.59
N PHE A 148 -5.87 13.05 -0.41
CA PHE A 148 -5.29 13.60 -1.65
C PHE A 148 -4.16 14.63 -1.44
N ALA A 149 -3.51 14.60 -0.28
CA ALA A 149 -2.33 15.40 0.02
C ALA A 149 -1.35 14.61 0.93
N PRO A 150 -0.61 13.59 0.38
CA PRO A 150 -0.46 13.31 -1.06
C PRO A 150 -1.49 12.30 -1.62
N ALA A 151 -1.66 12.32 -2.94
CA ALA A 151 -2.09 11.17 -3.72
C ALA A 151 -1.09 10.93 -4.87
N TYR A 152 -0.77 9.66 -5.10
CA TYR A 152 0.16 9.24 -6.16
C TYR A 152 -0.59 8.45 -7.23
N ILE A 153 -0.41 8.85 -8.48
CA ILE A 153 -0.99 8.19 -9.65
C ILE A 153 0.15 7.73 -10.55
N PHE A 154 0.12 6.46 -10.93
CA PHE A 154 0.99 5.91 -11.96
C PHE A 154 0.14 5.34 -13.09
N LEU A 155 0.47 5.70 -14.32
CA LEU A 155 -0.12 5.15 -15.52
C LEU A 155 1.00 4.78 -16.49
N GLY A 156 1.20 3.49 -16.73
CA GLY A 156 2.27 2.99 -17.58
C GLY A 156 1.77 2.02 -18.63
N VAL A 157 2.35 2.10 -19.83
CA VAL A 157 2.15 1.12 -20.90
C VAL A 157 3.48 0.49 -21.27
N GLY A 158 3.46 -0.85 -21.45
CA GLY A 158 4.68 -1.58 -21.67
C GLY A 158 4.49 -3.07 -21.86
N ALA A 159 5.50 -3.85 -21.48
CA ALA A 159 5.50 -5.30 -21.56
C ALA A 159 5.68 -5.93 -20.18
N GLU A 160 4.87 -6.95 -19.89
CA GLU A 160 4.96 -7.76 -18.68
C GLU A 160 5.33 -9.21 -19.03
N ASN A 161 6.32 -9.77 -18.35
CA ASN A 161 6.58 -11.19 -18.36
C ASN A 161 6.13 -11.79 -17.03
N ALA A 162 5.07 -12.57 -17.05
CA ALA A 162 4.47 -13.17 -15.86
C ALA A 162 4.53 -14.69 -15.95
N SER A 163 5.40 -15.32 -15.15
CA SER A 163 5.53 -16.77 -15.08
C SER A 163 5.12 -17.31 -13.72
N LYS A 164 3.94 -17.94 -13.66
CA LYS A 164 3.46 -18.61 -12.44
C LYS A 164 4.42 -19.75 -12.02
N LYS A 165 4.93 -20.52 -12.97
CA LYS A 165 5.84 -21.66 -12.71
C LYS A 165 7.16 -21.21 -12.07
N LYS A 166 7.65 -20.03 -12.43
CA LYS A 166 8.90 -19.46 -11.90
C LYS A 166 8.67 -18.44 -10.78
N HIS A 167 7.43 -18.21 -10.38
CA HIS A 167 7.04 -17.17 -9.40
C HIS A 167 7.73 -15.82 -9.65
N ARG A 168 7.68 -15.38 -10.92
CA ARG A 168 8.42 -14.22 -11.41
C ARG A 168 7.50 -13.33 -12.24
N ILE A 169 7.58 -12.03 -11.99
CA ILE A 169 6.93 -10.99 -12.78
C ILE A 169 7.97 -9.92 -13.09
N PHE A 170 8.17 -9.61 -14.37
CA PHE A 170 8.92 -8.45 -14.82
C PHE A 170 7.98 -7.53 -15.58
N TYR A 171 8.13 -6.25 -15.39
CA TYR A 171 7.40 -5.24 -16.15
C TYR A 171 8.36 -4.15 -16.58
N ILE A 172 8.30 -3.80 -17.85
CA ILE A 172 9.08 -2.75 -18.49
C ILE A 172 8.10 -1.80 -19.13
N SER A 173 8.12 -0.54 -18.71
CA SER A 173 7.28 0.51 -19.26
C SER A 173 8.15 1.67 -19.73
N PRO A 174 8.33 1.84 -21.05
CA PRO A 174 9.06 2.99 -21.59
C PRO A 174 8.30 4.31 -21.43
N PHE A 175 6.99 4.25 -21.22
CA PHE A 175 6.14 5.42 -21.02
C PHE A 175 5.32 5.24 -19.74
N THR A 176 5.78 5.86 -18.65
CA THR A 176 5.09 5.88 -17.36
C THR A 176 4.90 7.33 -16.93
N PHE A 177 3.65 7.73 -16.77
CA PHE A 177 3.27 8.97 -16.11
C PHE A 177 3.21 8.71 -14.60
N LYS A 178 3.93 9.50 -13.83
CA LYS A 178 3.90 9.56 -12.38
C LYS A 178 3.36 10.94 -12.01
N THR A 179 2.25 11.01 -11.31
CA THR A 179 1.66 12.28 -10.88
C THR A 179 1.49 12.27 -9.36
N THR A 180 2.08 13.25 -8.72
CA THR A 180 1.90 13.55 -7.30
C THR A 180 0.88 14.66 -7.17
N LEU A 181 -0.20 14.44 -6.43
CA LEU A 181 -1.21 15.44 -6.11
C LEU A 181 -1.09 15.86 -4.65
N VAL A 182 -1.19 17.16 -4.40
CA VAL A 182 -1.21 17.77 -3.06
C VAL A 182 -2.34 18.79 -3.04
N LEU A 183 -3.59 18.32 -2.85
CA LEU A 183 -4.76 19.20 -2.98
C LEU A 183 -4.93 20.19 -1.82
N ASP A 184 -4.22 20.00 -0.70
CA ASP A 184 -4.14 21.00 0.38
C ASP A 184 -3.20 22.13 0.00
N GLN A 185 -3.72 23.37 -0.15
CA GLN A 185 -2.93 24.52 -0.60
C GLN A 185 -1.79 24.87 0.35
N ARG A 186 -2.00 24.71 1.66
CA ARG A 186 -0.95 25.00 2.65
C ARG A 186 0.25 24.05 2.48
N LEU A 187 -0.02 22.76 2.27
CA LEU A 187 1.03 21.76 2.02
C LEU A 187 1.69 21.99 0.67
N ALA A 188 0.90 22.35 -0.37
CA ALA A 188 1.43 22.71 -1.69
C ALA A 188 2.34 23.94 -1.62
N ASN A 189 1.95 24.98 -0.86
CA ASN A 189 2.77 26.18 -0.68
C ASN A 189 4.10 25.89 0.04
N GLN A 190 4.15 24.85 0.88
CA GLN A 190 5.38 24.39 1.53
C GLN A 190 6.27 23.54 0.61
N GLY A 191 5.79 23.16 -0.58
CA GLY A 191 6.48 22.22 -1.46
C GLY A 191 6.45 20.77 -0.95
N ALA A 192 5.46 20.44 -0.11
CA ALA A 192 5.35 19.10 0.45
C ALA A 192 5.20 18.04 -0.66
N PHE A 193 5.80 16.86 -0.46
CA PHE A 193 5.77 15.73 -1.39
C PHE A 193 6.34 16.04 -2.79
N GLY A 194 7.30 16.98 -2.88
CA GLY A 194 8.03 17.27 -4.11
C GLY A 194 7.30 18.19 -5.11
N VAL A 195 6.15 18.78 -4.77
CA VAL A 195 5.50 19.78 -5.63
C VAL A 195 6.20 21.13 -5.54
N THR A 196 6.06 21.97 -6.57
CA THR A 196 6.69 23.30 -6.57
C THR A 196 6.11 24.18 -5.46
N LYS A 197 6.99 24.64 -4.56
CA LYS A 197 6.61 25.51 -3.44
C LYS A 197 6.17 26.90 -3.90
N ALA A 198 5.43 27.60 -3.05
CA ALA A 198 5.04 28.99 -3.26
C ALA A 198 6.25 29.92 -3.26
N GLN A 199 6.13 31.05 -3.95
CA GLN A 199 7.08 32.16 -3.91
C GLN A 199 6.48 33.30 -3.09
N TYR A 200 7.29 33.91 -2.23
CA TYR A 200 6.89 34.98 -1.34
C TYR A 200 7.72 36.23 -1.58
N ASP A 201 7.10 37.40 -1.36
CA ASP A 201 7.81 38.70 -1.34
C ASP A 201 8.61 38.86 -0.03
N SER A 202 9.34 39.97 0.07
CA SER A 202 10.12 40.33 1.25
C SER A 202 9.26 40.58 2.51
N ASN A 203 7.95 40.79 2.32
CA ASN A 203 6.98 41.04 3.40
C ASN A 203 6.25 39.73 3.82
N GLY A 204 6.55 38.59 3.15
CA GLY A 204 5.92 37.30 3.44
C GLY A 204 4.58 37.06 2.76
N ASN A 205 4.17 37.92 1.81
CA ASN A 205 2.95 37.69 1.02
C ASN A 205 3.24 36.75 -0.14
N SER A 206 2.32 35.84 -0.43
CA SER A 206 2.43 34.91 -1.56
C SER A 206 2.31 35.68 -2.88
N ILE A 207 3.37 35.65 -3.70
CA ILE A 207 3.37 36.17 -5.08
C ILE A 207 2.85 35.11 -6.03
N VAL A 208 3.26 33.83 -5.84
CA VAL A 208 2.85 32.69 -6.62
C VAL A 208 2.53 31.54 -5.67
N ASP A 209 1.35 31.01 -5.74
CA ASP A 209 0.96 29.85 -4.96
C ASP A 209 1.70 28.59 -5.38
N GLY A 210 1.94 27.70 -4.43
CA GLY A 210 2.53 26.40 -4.68
C GLY A 210 1.65 25.55 -5.59
N LYS A 211 2.27 24.79 -6.46
CA LYS A 211 1.58 23.88 -7.39
C LYS A 211 1.00 22.70 -6.61
N LYS A 212 -0.26 22.34 -6.92
CA LYS A 212 -0.96 21.20 -6.31
C LYS A 212 -0.66 19.86 -6.99
N SER A 213 0.14 19.89 -8.05
CA SER A 213 0.54 18.68 -8.77
C SER A 213 1.93 18.78 -9.32
N LYS A 214 2.64 17.66 -9.34
CA LYS A 214 3.87 17.42 -10.10
C LYS A 214 3.60 16.22 -10.99
N THR A 215 3.85 16.34 -12.29
CA THR A 215 3.71 15.23 -13.25
C THR A 215 5.05 15.00 -13.93
N GLU A 216 5.45 13.75 -13.96
CA GLU A 216 6.68 13.25 -14.52
C GLU A 216 6.34 12.21 -15.60
N LEU A 217 7.17 12.12 -16.62
CA LEU A 217 7.09 11.09 -17.66
C LEU A 217 8.43 10.36 -17.69
N GLY A 218 8.42 9.06 -17.51
CA GLY A 218 9.68 8.34 -17.40
C GLY A 218 9.61 6.88 -17.81
N PHE A 219 10.75 6.23 -17.62
CA PHE A 219 10.94 4.79 -17.76
C PHE A 219 10.74 4.12 -16.43
N LEU A 220 9.95 3.04 -16.40
CA LEU A 220 9.73 2.22 -15.22
C LEU A 220 10.12 0.78 -15.49
N PHE A 221 10.95 0.21 -14.62
CA PHE A 221 11.20 -1.20 -14.55
C PHE A 221 10.79 -1.75 -13.19
N THR A 222 9.99 -2.82 -13.16
CA THR A 222 9.69 -3.54 -11.93
C THR A 222 9.98 -5.02 -12.06
N SER A 223 10.53 -5.61 -11.02
CA SER A 223 10.78 -7.03 -10.92
C SER A 223 10.28 -7.56 -9.59
N TYR A 224 9.52 -8.63 -9.63
CA TYR A 224 9.16 -9.43 -8.47
C TYR A 224 9.58 -10.87 -8.71
N TYR A 225 10.30 -11.43 -7.77
CA TYR A 225 10.80 -12.80 -7.84
C TYR A 225 10.67 -13.47 -6.48
N LYS A 226 10.07 -14.66 -6.47
CA LYS A 226 9.98 -15.50 -5.28
C LYS A 226 10.52 -16.88 -5.61
N LYS A 227 11.46 -17.40 -4.82
CA LYS A 227 12.03 -18.73 -5.01
C LYS A 227 12.40 -19.35 -3.66
N GLU A 228 12.11 -20.63 -3.51
CA GLU A 228 12.75 -21.45 -2.52
C GLU A 228 14.19 -21.72 -2.95
N ILE A 229 15.17 -21.10 -2.28
CA ILE A 229 16.60 -21.19 -2.61
C ILE A 229 17.25 -22.42 -1.98
N VAL A 230 16.78 -22.80 -0.79
CA VAL A 230 17.10 -24.01 -0.06
C VAL A 230 15.81 -24.50 0.55
N LYS A 231 15.70 -25.79 0.88
CA LYS A 231 14.51 -26.34 1.54
C LYS A 231 14.10 -25.48 2.74
N ASN A 232 12.84 -25.04 2.74
CA ASN A 232 12.26 -24.19 3.80
C ASN A 232 12.83 -22.75 3.85
N ILE A 233 13.65 -22.32 2.90
CA ILE A 233 14.15 -20.94 2.81
C ILE A 233 13.67 -20.32 1.51
N ASN A 234 12.76 -19.37 1.62
CA ASN A 234 12.20 -18.64 0.50
C ASN A 234 12.85 -17.27 0.40
N LEU A 235 13.37 -16.95 -0.77
CA LEU A 235 13.79 -15.60 -1.14
C LEU A 235 12.63 -14.89 -1.83
N VAL A 236 12.28 -13.71 -1.35
CA VAL A 236 11.42 -12.76 -2.04
C VAL A 236 12.24 -11.52 -2.36
N ASN A 237 12.20 -11.12 -3.61
CA ASN A 237 12.97 -9.99 -4.12
C ASN A 237 12.04 -9.11 -4.96
N LYS A 238 12.01 -7.82 -4.67
CA LYS A 238 11.26 -6.82 -5.43
C LYS A 238 12.16 -5.64 -5.72
N VAL A 239 12.20 -5.25 -6.98
CA VAL A 239 12.95 -4.10 -7.48
C VAL A 239 12.00 -3.19 -8.23
N VAL A 240 12.07 -1.90 -7.97
CA VAL A 240 11.44 -0.84 -8.75
C VAL A 240 12.53 0.14 -9.13
N LEU A 241 12.69 0.40 -10.42
CA LEU A 241 13.60 1.41 -10.95
C LEU A 241 12.76 2.39 -11.77
N TYR A 242 12.92 3.67 -11.51
CA TYR A 242 12.27 4.72 -12.26
C TYR A 242 13.30 5.79 -12.68
N SER A 243 13.14 6.34 -13.87
CA SER A 243 13.95 7.47 -14.34
C SER A 243 13.05 8.44 -15.10
N ASP A 244 13.04 9.70 -14.67
CA ASP A 244 12.27 10.77 -15.31
C ASP A 244 12.98 11.29 -16.57
N TYR A 245 12.27 11.34 -17.70
CA TYR A 245 12.80 11.85 -18.97
C TYR A 245 12.90 13.37 -19.02
N ILE A 246 12.08 14.08 -18.21
CA ILE A 246 11.85 15.52 -18.36
C ILE A 246 12.77 16.31 -17.46
N ASN A 247 12.89 15.92 -16.18
CA ASN A 247 13.57 16.75 -15.20
C ASN A 247 15.00 16.26 -14.93
N ASN A 248 15.20 14.97 -14.76
CA ASN A 248 16.50 14.40 -14.32
C ASN A 248 16.83 13.12 -15.09
N PHE A 249 16.85 13.19 -16.44
CA PHE A 249 17.16 12.01 -17.25
C PHE A 249 18.52 11.42 -16.94
N GLY A 250 18.55 10.14 -16.60
CA GLY A 250 19.75 9.42 -16.21
C GLY A 250 19.90 9.18 -14.72
N ASN A 251 19.20 9.95 -13.88
CA ASN A 251 19.04 9.63 -12.48
C ASN A 251 18.02 8.49 -12.33
N ILE A 252 18.30 7.55 -11.46
CA ILE A 252 17.48 6.35 -11.28
C ILE A 252 17.04 6.28 -9.82
N ASP A 253 15.74 6.45 -9.59
CA ASP A 253 15.12 6.14 -8.30
C ASP A 253 15.08 4.64 -8.12
N ILE A 254 15.46 4.15 -6.96
CA ILE A 254 15.56 2.74 -6.62
C ILE A 254 14.71 2.46 -5.39
N ASP A 255 13.78 1.51 -5.50
CA ASP A 255 13.09 0.90 -4.35
C ASP A 255 13.32 -0.61 -4.42
N TYR A 256 14.15 -1.11 -3.50
CA TYR A 256 14.56 -2.50 -3.46
C TYR A 256 14.15 -3.14 -2.14
N ASP A 257 13.27 -4.14 -2.22
CA ASP A 257 12.86 -4.98 -1.10
C ASP A 257 13.47 -6.37 -1.22
N PHE A 258 14.12 -6.81 -0.16
CA PHE A 258 14.67 -8.15 -0.01
C PHE A 258 14.07 -8.79 1.24
N LEU A 259 13.59 -10.03 1.13
CA LEU A 259 13.09 -10.81 2.25
C LEU A 259 13.52 -12.26 2.13
N LEU A 260 14.15 -12.79 3.17
CA LEU A 260 14.33 -14.21 3.40
C LEU A 260 13.27 -14.69 4.41
N ASP A 261 12.46 -15.63 4.00
CA ASP A 261 11.43 -16.25 4.82
C ASP A 261 11.86 -17.70 5.13
N LEU A 262 12.15 -17.97 6.40
CA LEU A 262 12.69 -19.24 6.89
C LEU A 262 11.58 -19.97 7.64
N VAL A 263 11.18 -21.13 7.15
CA VAL A 263 10.21 -22.02 7.79
C VAL A 263 10.96 -23.08 8.58
N VAL A 264 11.16 -22.86 9.88
CA VAL A 264 11.91 -23.81 10.72
C VAL A 264 11.09 -25.09 10.94
N ASN A 265 9.80 -24.95 11.26
CA ASN A 265 8.83 -26.04 11.38
C ASN A 265 7.40 -25.49 11.26
N GLN A 266 6.38 -26.32 11.56
CA GLN A 266 4.98 -25.90 11.50
C GLN A 266 4.59 -24.79 12.50
N TYR A 267 5.38 -24.55 13.54
CA TYR A 267 5.11 -23.59 14.62
C TYR A 267 6.04 -22.38 14.57
N VAL A 268 7.25 -22.52 13.99
CA VAL A 268 8.30 -21.49 14.03
C VAL A 268 8.66 -21.04 12.64
N ARG A 269 8.56 -19.74 12.43
CA ARG A 269 9.04 -19.04 11.22
C ARG A 269 9.92 -17.87 11.66
N ALA A 270 10.93 -17.60 10.87
CA ALA A 270 11.77 -16.42 11.01
C ALA A 270 11.85 -15.70 9.68
N SER A 271 12.00 -14.40 9.70
CA SER A 271 12.20 -13.63 8.47
C SER A 271 13.29 -12.57 8.69
N ILE A 272 14.12 -12.38 7.66
CA ILE A 272 15.13 -11.32 7.61
C ILE A 272 14.82 -10.52 6.36
N GLY A 273 14.62 -9.22 6.52
CA GLY A 273 14.31 -8.32 5.41
C GLY A 273 15.14 -7.06 5.47
N ALA A 274 15.36 -6.48 4.29
CA ALA A 274 15.97 -5.16 4.13
C ALA A 274 15.25 -4.43 3.00
N ARG A 275 15.10 -3.12 3.16
CA ARG A 275 14.60 -2.23 2.12
C ARG A 275 15.56 -1.09 1.92
N ILE A 276 15.90 -0.84 0.66
CA ILE A 276 16.75 0.26 0.22
C ILE A 276 15.90 1.16 -0.66
N ILE A 277 15.81 2.43 -0.29
CA ILE A 277 15.17 3.45 -1.09
C ILE A 277 16.23 4.51 -1.40
N TYR A 278 16.40 4.80 -2.66
CA TYR A 278 17.22 5.90 -3.16
C TYR A 278 16.36 6.72 -4.12
N ASP A 279 16.24 7.99 -3.85
CA ASP A 279 15.51 8.99 -4.63
C ASP A 279 16.41 10.22 -4.72
N ASP A 280 16.68 10.70 -5.92
CA ASP A 280 17.67 11.76 -6.18
C ASP A 280 17.00 13.12 -6.45
N ASP A 281 15.72 13.27 -6.09
CA ASP A 281 14.90 14.49 -6.28
C ASP A 281 14.93 15.45 -5.07
#